data_28c05f0ff88ad424b7a7234939e522f0
#
_entry.id   28c05f0ff88ad424b7a7234939e522f0
#
_cell.length_a   1.000
_cell.length_b   1.000
_cell.length_c   1.000
_cell.angle_alpha   90.00
_cell.angle_beta   90.00
_cell.angle_gamma   90.00
#
_symmetry.space_group_name_H-M   'P 1'
#
loop_
_entity.id
_entity.type
_entity.pdbx_description
1 polymer ?
#
loop_
_entity_poly.entity_id
_entity_poly.type
_entity_poly.pdbx_seq_one_letter_code
_entity_poly.pdbx_strand_id
1 'polypeptide(L)'
;MNRKDALFIIEQTVKAPSGHNTQPWLFGIDENYIRIYPDISKCLPIVDPDNRELFVSLGCAVENFFWAAQKRGYNVTFDIRKNGEVFAILTCAKEKNDSVLEMFDQISVRQTNRKIYSGEKISSDIIGVLESVSWTDCVKVHLFSNRSDSFDLLKN
;
A
#
# COMPACT_ATOMS: atom_id res chain seq x y z
N MET A 1 -15.51 13.46 -10.95
CA MET A 1 -15.78 12.10 -10.42
C MET A 1 -17.15 12.08 -9.76
N ASN A 2 -17.94 11.01 -9.90
CA ASN A 2 -19.21 10.92 -9.19
C ASN A 2 -19.02 10.41 -7.75
N ARG A 3 -19.96 10.78 -6.85
CA ARG A 3 -19.88 10.43 -5.41
C ARG A 3 -19.90 8.90 -5.16
N LYS A 4 -20.60 8.14 -5.99
CA LYS A 4 -20.70 6.67 -5.84
C LYS A 4 -19.35 6.00 -6.09
N ASP A 5 -18.62 6.45 -7.11
CA ASP A 5 -17.27 5.94 -7.38
C ASP A 5 -16.29 6.37 -6.29
N ALA A 6 -16.38 7.61 -5.80
CA ALA A 6 -15.53 8.08 -4.69
C ALA A 6 -15.69 7.20 -3.45
N LEU A 7 -16.93 6.91 -3.05
CA LEU A 7 -17.22 6.06 -1.90
C LEU A 7 -16.72 4.63 -2.11
N PHE A 8 -16.96 4.05 -3.29
CA PHE A 8 -16.43 2.72 -3.62
C PHE A 8 -14.90 2.67 -3.50
N ILE A 9 -14.20 3.66 -4.06
CA ILE A 9 -12.73 3.71 -4.00
C ILE A 9 -12.27 3.78 -2.54
N ILE A 10 -12.87 4.64 -1.72
CA ILE A 10 -12.54 4.76 -0.30
C ILE A 10 -12.83 3.46 0.46
N GLU A 11 -13.96 2.80 0.21
CA GLU A 11 -14.30 1.50 0.82
C GLU A 11 -13.25 0.41 0.55
N GLN A 12 -12.64 0.41 -0.64
CA GLN A 12 -11.55 -0.52 -0.93
C GLN A 12 -10.22 -0.05 -0.31
N THR A 13 -9.98 1.24 -0.29
CA THR A 13 -8.79 1.85 0.29
C THR A 13 -8.62 1.48 1.76
N VAL A 14 -9.69 1.57 2.55
CA VAL A 14 -9.64 1.29 4.01
C VAL A 14 -9.40 -0.18 4.37
N LYS A 15 -9.39 -1.09 3.39
CA LYS A 15 -8.98 -2.49 3.59
C LYS A 15 -7.46 -2.67 3.67
N ALA A 16 -6.69 -1.61 3.50
CA ALA A 16 -5.25 -1.64 3.61
C ALA A 16 -4.79 -2.09 5.01
N PRO A 17 -3.63 -2.76 5.13
CA PRO A 17 -3.05 -3.04 6.44
C PRO A 17 -2.56 -1.76 7.11
N SER A 18 -2.54 -1.75 8.44
CA SER A 18 -1.93 -0.67 9.20
C SER A 18 -1.32 -1.18 10.49
N GLY A 19 -0.34 -0.46 11.03
CA GLY A 19 0.28 -0.75 12.32
C GLY A 19 -0.80 -0.89 13.38
N HIS A 20 -0.83 -2.02 14.10
CA HIS A 20 -1.84 -2.35 15.11
C HIS A 20 -3.30 -2.17 14.66
N ASN A 21 -3.54 -2.16 13.34
CA ASN A 21 -4.85 -1.90 12.73
C ASN A 21 -5.45 -0.54 13.14
N THR A 22 -4.62 0.46 13.34
CA THR A 22 -5.05 1.81 13.74
C THR A 22 -5.82 2.54 12.66
N GLN A 23 -5.64 2.16 11.39
CA GLN A 23 -6.28 2.79 10.23
C GLN A 23 -6.09 4.32 10.22
N PRO A 24 -4.84 4.79 10.15
CA PRO A 24 -4.47 6.18 10.41
C PRO A 24 -4.65 7.08 9.19
N TRP A 25 -5.81 7.05 8.56
CA TRP A 25 -6.13 7.82 7.36
C TRP A 25 -7.46 8.54 7.48
N LEU A 26 -7.49 9.73 6.93
CA LEU A 26 -8.67 10.55 6.73
C LEU A 26 -8.82 10.85 5.24
N PHE A 27 -10.05 11.08 4.79
CA PHE A 27 -10.35 11.36 3.39
C PHE A 27 -11.12 12.66 3.24
N GLY A 28 -10.69 13.48 2.28
CA GLY A 28 -11.43 14.61 1.76
C GLY A 28 -11.83 14.34 0.30
N ILE A 29 -13.10 14.51 -0.04
CA ILE A 29 -13.60 14.31 -1.39
C ILE A 29 -13.87 15.69 -2.00
N ASP A 30 -13.29 15.95 -3.17
CA ASP A 30 -13.53 17.13 -3.99
C ASP A 30 -14.01 16.73 -5.39
N GLU A 31 -14.33 17.70 -6.24
CA GLU A 31 -14.85 17.43 -7.59
C GLU A 31 -13.91 16.59 -8.45
N ASN A 32 -12.58 16.87 -8.39
CA ASN A 32 -11.59 16.28 -9.28
C ASN A 32 -10.48 15.51 -8.58
N TYR A 33 -10.49 15.48 -7.26
CA TYR A 33 -9.49 14.73 -6.49
C TYR A 33 -10.05 14.19 -5.18
N ILE A 34 -9.38 13.17 -4.66
CA ILE A 34 -9.55 12.70 -3.29
C ILE A 34 -8.25 12.99 -2.55
N ARG A 35 -8.36 13.63 -1.40
CA ARG A 35 -7.24 13.86 -0.50
C ARG A 35 -7.20 12.73 0.54
N ILE A 36 -6.03 12.13 0.69
CA ILE A 36 -5.71 11.16 1.74
C ILE A 36 -4.70 11.82 2.65
N TYR A 37 -4.96 11.86 3.94
CA TYR A 37 -4.05 12.50 4.89
C TYR A 37 -3.98 11.75 6.21
N PRO A 38 -2.83 11.85 6.93
CA PRO A 38 -2.61 11.12 8.16
C PRO A 38 -3.57 11.59 9.27
N ASP A 39 -4.16 10.64 9.97
CA ASP A 39 -4.84 10.88 11.23
C ASP A 39 -3.83 10.73 12.37
N ILE A 40 -3.23 11.85 12.77
CA ILE A 40 -2.22 11.87 13.83
C ILE A 40 -2.80 11.47 15.18
N SER A 41 -4.11 11.54 15.39
CA SER A 41 -4.74 11.04 16.60
C SER A 41 -4.62 9.52 16.77
N LYS A 42 -4.24 8.81 15.70
CA LYS A 42 -4.03 7.36 15.63
C LYS A 42 -2.57 6.96 15.70
N CYS A 43 -1.65 7.88 15.94
CA CYS A 43 -0.23 7.57 16.10
C CYS A 43 0.01 6.69 17.32
N LEU A 44 1.13 5.95 17.30
CA LEU A 44 1.53 4.99 18.31
C LEU A 44 2.88 5.42 18.92
N PRO A 45 2.92 6.45 19.78
CA PRO A 45 4.16 7.14 20.17
C PRO A 45 5.18 6.23 20.91
N ILE A 46 4.75 5.10 21.46
CA ILE A 46 5.64 4.16 22.15
C ILE A 46 6.31 3.21 21.17
N VAL A 47 5.57 2.68 20.18
CA VAL A 47 6.06 1.66 19.24
C VAL A 47 6.48 2.24 17.89
N ASP A 48 5.99 3.42 17.55
CA ASP A 48 6.27 4.14 16.30
C ASP A 48 6.51 5.64 16.59
N PRO A 49 7.57 6.00 17.36
CA PRO A 49 7.81 7.37 17.79
C PRO A 49 8.04 8.34 16.61
N ASP A 50 8.59 7.86 15.50
CA ASP A 50 8.88 8.63 14.29
C ASP A 50 7.73 8.61 13.27
N ASN A 51 6.59 7.98 13.61
CA ASN A 51 5.44 7.78 12.73
C ASN A 51 5.78 7.03 11.41
N ARG A 52 6.86 6.26 11.38
CA ARG A 52 7.28 5.52 10.20
C ARG A 52 6.24 4.49 9.77
N GLU A 53 5.72 3.70 10.71
CA GLU A 53 4.67 2.71 10.43
C GLU A 53 3.35 3.36 10.02
N LEU A 54 3.05 4.53 10.59
CA LEU A 54 1.90 5.33 10.19
C LEU A 54 1.99 5.69 8.71
N PHE A 55 3.12 6.23 8.24
CA PHE A 55 3.30 6.59 6.84
C PHE A 55 3.38 5.37 5.91
N VAL A 56 3.96 4.26 6.34
CA VAL A 56 3.90 2.99 5.60
C VAL A 56 2.45 2.52 5.44
N SER A 57 1.64 2.66 6.49
CA SER A 57 0.21 2.33 6.43
C SER A 57 -0.55 3.20 5.42
N LEU A 58 -0.24 4.52 5.36
CA LEU A 58 -0.80 5.38 4.32
C LEU A 58 -0.38 4.94 2.92
N GLY A 59 0.87 4.54 2.72
CA GLY A 59 1.35 3.99 1.46
C GLY A 59 0.56 2.77 1.02
N CYS A 60 0.28 1.84 1.93
CA CYS A 60 -0.59 0.69 1.66
C CYS A 60 -2.02 1.12 1.26
N ALA A 61 -2.55 2.16 1.89
CA ALA A 61 -3.85 2.70 1.53
C ALA A 61 -3.85 3.34 0.14
N VAL A 62 -2.80 4.09 -0.21
CA VAL A 62 -2.61 4.69 -1.54
C VAL A 62 -2.54 3.62 -2.63
N GLU A 63 -1.89 2.49 -2.39
CA GLU A 63 -1.84 1.36 -3.32
C GLU A 63 -3.24 0.76 -3.55
N ASN A 64 -4.00 0.47 -2.49
CA ASN A 64 -5.36 0.00 -2.62
C ASN A 64 -6.25 1.01 -3.38
N PHE A 65 -6.06 2.30 -3.09
CA PHE A 65 -6.76 3.40 -3.77
C PHE A 65 -6.51 3.36 -5.28
N PHE A 66 -5.25 3.20 -5.68
CA PHE A 66 -4.84 3.14 -7.09
C PHE A 66 -5.61 2.05 -7.85
N TRP A 67 -5.59 0.82 -7.33
CA TRP A 67 -6.27 -0.30 -7.98
C TRP A 67 -7.80 -0.15 -7.99
N ALA A 68 -8.38 0.39 -6.90
CA ALA A 68 -9.81 0.65 -6.83
C ALA A 68 -10.27 1.72 -7.81
N ALA A 69 -9.48 2.77 -7.99
CA ALA A 69 -9.77 3.83 -8.95
C ALA A 69 -9.67 3.32 -10.40
N GLN A 70 -8.65 2.54 -10.72
CA GLN A 70 -8.53 1.92 -12.04
C GLN A 70 -9.69 0.95 -12.32
N LYS A 71 -10.13 0.18 -11.32
CA LYS A 71 -11.31 -0.68 -11.44
C LYS A 71 -12.56 0.12 -11.83
N ARG A 72 -12.65 1.37 -11.40
CA ARG A 72 -13.75 2.29 -11.76
C ARG A 72 -13.51 3.05 -13.06
N GLY A 73 -12.41 2.79 -13.75
CA GLY A 73 -12.07 3.43 -15.03
C GLY A 73 -11.48 4.83 -14.86
N TYR A 74 -10.76 5.06 -13.77
CA TYR A 74 -10.01 6.29 -13.54
C TYR A 74 -8.50 6.03 -13.59
N ASN A 75 -7.78 6.90 -14.32
CA ASN A 75 -6.35 7.05 -14.14
C ASN A 75 -6.09 7.95 -12.94
N VAL A 76 -5.05 7.64 -12.17
CA VAL A 76 -4.71 8.38 -10.96
C VAL A 76 -3.31 8.93 -11.07
N THR A 77 -3.15 10.21 -10.75
CA THR A 77 -1.85 10.85 -10.52
C THR A 77 -1.79 11.28 -9.05
N PHE A 78 -0.71 10.96 -8.37
CA PHE A 78 -0.51 11.32 -6.97
C PHE A 78 0.42 12.52 -6.85
N ASP A 79 -0.01 13.52 -6.08
CA ASP A 79 0.84 14.63 -5.61
C ASP A 79 1.02 14.44 -4.10
N ILE A 80 2.25 14.09 -3.68
CA ILE A 80 2.58 13.75 -2.30
C ILE A 80 3.25 14.95 -1.65
N ARG A 81 2.69 15.43 -0.55
CA ARG A 81 3.20 16.56 0.22
C ARG A 81 4.15 16.09 1.32
N LYS A 82 5.03 17.01 1.76
CA LYS A 82 6.04 16.73 2.81
C LYS A 82 5.43 16.34 4.17
N ASN A 83 4.20 16.77 4.46
CA ASN A 83 3.46 16.41 5.66
C ASN A 83 2.71 15.07 5.56
N GLY A 84 2.91 14.31 4.48
CA GLY A 84 2.28 13.03 4.23
C GLY A 84 0.87 13.11 3.63
N GLU A 85 0.37 14.31 3.32
CA GLU A 85 -0.87 14.44 2.53
C GLU A 85 -0.64 13.96 1.10
N VAL A 86 -1.60 13.19 0.58
CA VAL A 86 -1.61 12.70 -0.80
C VAL A 86 -2.86 13.20 -1.50
N PHE A 87 -2.67 13.91 -2.60
CA PHE A 87 -3.75 14.32 -3.48
C PHE A 87 -3.83 13.35 -4.64
N ALA A 88 -4.87 12.53 -4.66
CA ALA A 88 -5.14 11.61 -5.76
C ALA A 88 -6.02 12.32 -6.78
N ILE A 89 -5.44 12.74 -7.89
CA ILE A 89 -6.12 13.40 -9.01
C ILE A 89 -6.63 12.32 -9.96
N LEU A 90 -7.96 12.27 -10.17
CA LEU A 90 -8.60 11.25 -10.98
C LEU A 90 -9.03 11.83 -12.33
N THR A 91 -8.63 11.14 -13.39
CA THR A 91 -9.05 11.42 -14.77
C THR A 91 -9.69 10.17 -15.36
N CYS A 92 -10.68 10.34 -16.24
CA CYS A 92 -11.29 9.18 -16.91
C CYS A 92 -10.25 8.43 -17.74
N ALA A 93 -10.15 7.11 -17.55
CA ALA A 93 -9.28 6.27 -18.35
C ALA A 93 -9.85 6.10 -19.76
N LYS A 94 -8.98 6.18 -20.77
CA LYS A 94 -9.37 5.97 -22.17
C LYS A 94 -9.47 4.49 -22.54
N GLU A 95 -8.72 3.63 -21.84
CA GLU A 95 -8.64 2.19 -22.10
C GLU A 95 -8.80 1.42 -20.80
N LYS A 96 -9.41 0.23 -20.91
CA LYS A 96 -9.46 -0.74 -19.80
C LYS A 96 -8.24 -1.65 -19.88
N ASN A 97 -7.62 -1.91 -18.74
CA ASN A 97 -6.51 -2.85 -18.64
C ASN A 97 -6.97 -4.08 -17.85
N ASP A 98 -6.90 -5.25 -18.45
CA ASP A 98 -7.37 -6.51 -17.83
C ASP A 98 -6.52 -6.92 -16.61
N SER A 99 -5.23 -6.58 -16.58
CA SER A 99 -4.36 -6.83 -15.43
C SER A 99 -4.82 -6.11 -14.14
N VAL A 100 -5.60 -5.03 -14.28
CA VAL A 100 -6.20 -4.30 -13.15
C VAL A 100 -7.14 -5.18 -12.34
N LEU A 101 -7.85 -6.11 -12.99
CA LEU A 101 -8.81 -6.99 -12.31
C LEU A 101 -8.10 -7.90 -11.31
N GLU A 102 -7.01 -8.52 -11.72
CA GLU A 102 -6.24 -9.44 -10.88
C GLU A 102 -5.68 -8.73 -9.65
N MET A 103 -5.10 -7.56 -9.83
CA MET A 103 -4.52 -6.77 -8.73
C MET A 103 -5.60 -6.23 -7.78
N PHE A 104 -6.72 -5.75 -8.32
CA PHE A 104 -7.84 -5.29 -7.51
C PHE A 104 -8.41 -6.40 -6.63
N ASP A 105 -8.55 -7.62 -7.15
CA ASP A 105 -9.11 -8.74 -6.42
C ASP A 105 -8.23 -9.14 -5.22
N GLN A 106 -6.91 -8.88 -5.27
CA GLN A 106 -5.98 -9.10 -4.17
C GLN A 106 -6.31 -8.25 -2.92
N ILE A 107 -6.95 -7.09 -3.08
CA ILE A 107 -7.37 -6.25 -1.94
C ILE A 107 -8.25 -7.03 -0.97
N SER A 108 -9.12 -7.87 -1.50
CA SER A 108 -10.10 -8.64 -0.69
C SER A 108 -9.53 -9.92 -0.09
N VAL A 109 -8.54 -10.54 -0.75
CA VAL A 109 -7.95 -11.83 -0.31
C VAL A 109 -6.69 -11.66 0.52
N ARG A 110 -6.03 -10.48 0.43
CA ARG A 110 -4.85 -10.17 1.22
C ARG A 110 -5.16 -10.24 2.72
N GLN A 111 -4.33 -10.95 3.45
CA GLN A 111 -4.40 -10.99 4.92
C GLN A 111 -3.00 -11.02 5.53
N THR A 112 -2.88 -10.51 6.75
CA THR A 112 -1.64 -10.60 7.52
C THR A 112 -1.53 -12.00 8.11
N ASN A 113 -0.52 -12.78 7.68
CA ASN A 113 -0.27 -14.09 8.24
C ASN A 113 0.52 -13.95 9.55
N ARG A 114 -0.06 -14.43 10.66
CA ARG A 114 0.57 -14.47 12.00
C ARG A 114 0.81 -15.90 12.49
N LYS A 115 0.64 -16.89 11.62
CA LYS A 115 0.89 -18.30 11.95
C LYS A 115 2.38 -18.57 11.95
N ILE A 116 2.78 -19.62 12.68
CA ILE A 116 4.13 -20.17 12.61
C ILE A 116 4.31 -20.75 11.20
N TYR A 117 5.40 -20.39 10.54
CA TYR A 117 5.75 -20.92 9.22
C TYR A 117 6.23 -22.38 9.35
N SER A 118 5.94 -23.20 8.35
CA SER A 118 6.32 -24.63 8.31
C SER A 118 7.83 -24.87 8.30
N GLY A 119 8.62 -23.86 7.93
CA GLY A 119 10.05 -23.97 7.71
C GLY A 119 10.41 -24.52 6.31
N GLU A 120 9.41 -24.76 5.46
CA GLU A 120 9.67 -25.12 4.07
C GLU A 120 10.37 -23.98 3.33
N LYS A 121 11.34 -24.34 2.50
CA LYS A 121 12.07 -23.37 1.70
C LYS A 121 11.18 -22.86 0.56
N ILE A 122 11.25 -21.56 0.30
CA ILE A 122 10.65 -20.98 -0.90
C ILE A 122 11.38 -21.53 -2.13
N SER A 123 10.63 -21.89 -3.18
CA SER A 123 11.22 -22.43 -4.41
C SER A 123 12.12 -21.40 -5.11
N SER A 124 13.13 -21.87 -5.82
CA SER A 124 14.03 -21.02 -6.60
C SER A 124 13.29 -20.16 -7.63
N ASP A 125 12.19 -20.66 -8.19
CA ASP A 125 11.38 -19.93 -9.17
C ASP A 125 10.71 -18.70 -8.54
N ILE A 126 10.15 -18.85 -7.32
CA ILE A 126 9.57 -17.73 -6.58
C ILE A 126 10.66 -16.73 -6.18
N ILE A 127 11.84 -17.21 -5.75
CA ILE A 127 12.98 -16.33 -5.43
C ILE A 127 13.37 -15.53 -6.68
N GLY A 128 13.49 -16.18 -7.83
CA GLY A 128 13.82 -15.51 -9.10
C GLY A 128 12.78 -14.44 -9.49
N VAL A 129 11.49 -14.68 -9.26
CA VAL A 129 10.44 -13.68 -9.46
C VAL A 129 10.63 -12.49 -8.54
N LEU A 130 10.90 -12.71 -7.23
CA LEU A 130 11.13 -11.64 -6.26
C LEU A 130 12.37 -10.80 -6.60
N GLU A 131 13.44 -11.43 -7.06
CA GLU A 131 14.68 -10.77 -7.49
C GLU A 131 14.49 -9.95 -8.79
N SER A 132 13.58 -10.37 -9.66
CA SER A 132 13.28 -9.68 -10.91
C SER A 132 12.38 -8.45 -10.76
N VAL A 133 11.76 -8.24 -9.58
CA VAL A 133 10.91 -7.09 -9.34
C VAL A 133 11.75 -5.80 -9.38
N SER A 134 11.34 -4.88 -10.25
CA SER A 134 11.96 -3.55 -10.33
C SER A 134 11.48 -2.70 -9.15
N TRP A 135 12.42 -2.33 -8.29
CA TRP A 135 12.17 -1.43 -7.15
C TRP A 135 12.57 0.00 -7.50
N THR A 136 11.97 0.96 -6.84
CA THR A 136 12.36 2.37 -6.98
C THR A 136 13.74 2.61 -6.35
N ASP A 137 14.45 3.64 -6.78
CA ASP A 137 15.78 3.99 -6.25
C ASP A 137 15.81 4.19 -4.72
N CYS A 138 14.64 4.47 -4.13
CA CYS A 138 14.50 4.68 -2.69
C CYS A 138 14.26 3.38 -1.89
N VAL A 139 14.09 2.22 -2.56
CA VAL A 139 13.79 0.94 -1.92
C VAL A 139 14.83 -0.08 -2.30
N LYS A 140 15.45 -0.69 -1.29
CA LYS A 140 16.36 -1.84 -1.47
C LYS A 140 15.69 -3.08 -0.87
N VAL A 141 15.66 -4.15 -1.65
CA VAL A 141 15.17 -5.46 -1.21
C VAL A 141 16.33 -6.38 -1.00
N HIS A 142 16.39 -7.01 0.17
CA HIS A 142 17.39 -8.00 0.53
C HIS A 142 16.69 -9.32 0.79
N LEU A 143 17.05 -10.36 0.04
CA LEU A 143 16.58 -11.72 0.26
C LEU A 143 17.63 -12.49 1.06
N PHE A 144 17.22 -13.05 2.18
CA PHE A 144 18.09 -13.81 3.06
C PHE A 144 17.78 -15.30 2.96
N SER A 145 18.75 -16.09 2.56
CA SER A 145 18.63 -17.55 2.49
C SER A 145 18.91 -18.24 3.84
N ASN A 146 19.61 -17.56 4.74
CA ASN A 146 20.03 -18.08 6.04
C ASN A 146 19.70 -17.11 7.17
N ARG A 147 19.44 -17.67 8.35
CA ARG A 147 19.18 -16.88 9.56
C ARG A 147 20.40 -16.06 10.03
N SER A 148 21.63 -16.51 9.71
CA SER A 148 22.87 -15.80 10.02
C SER A 148 23.04 -14.52 9.20
N ASP A 149 22.66 -14.53 7.94
CA ASP A 149 22.85 -13.40 7.02
C ASP A 149 21.98 -12.20 7.39
N SER A 150 20.79 -12.47 7.98
CA SER A 150 19.88 -11.40 8.45
C SER A 150 20.41 -10.70 9.72
N PHE A 151 21.15 -11.40 10.58
CA PHE A 151 21.66 -10.83 11.82
C PHE A 151 22.80 -9.83 11.62
N ASP A 152 23.60 -9.99 10.58
CA ASP A 152 24.74 -9.11 10.31
C ASP A 152 24.32 -7.78 9.67
N LEU A 153 23.18 -7.75 8.96
CA LEU A 153 22.61 -6.53 8.39
C LEU A 153 21.85 -5.68 9.42
N LEU A 154 21.31 -6.30 10.46
CA LEU A 154 20.60 -5.60 11.54
C LEU A 154 21.52 -4.98 12.59
N LYS A 155 22.84 -5.23 12.52
CA LYS A 155 23.85 -4.70 13.43
C LYS A 155 24.52 -3.42 12.95
N ASN A 156 24.29 -3.01 11.69
CA ASN A 156 24.78 -1.79 11.07
C ASN A 156 23.65 -0.79 10.85
#